data_bca49df64117a6ed5762d9eeea404c2a
#
_entry.id   bca49df64117a6ed5762d9eeea404c2a
#
_cell.length_a   1.000
_cell.length_b   1.000
_cell.length_c   1.000
_cell.angle_alpha   90.00
_cell.angle_beta   90.00
_cell.angle_gamma   90.00
#
_symmetry.space_group_name_H-M   'P 1'
#
loop_
_entity.id
_entity.type
_entity.pdbx_description
1 polymer ?
#
loop_
_entity_poly.entity_id
_entity_poly.type
_entity_poly.pdbx_seq_one_letter_code
_entity_poly.pdbx_strand_id
1 'polypeptide(L)'
;MRKSLLAFTLVALISSISVTECINEAEAQTSVTQTVEAEAPIEKAEPVKEEEPVEETFWMDLGSFEITAYCTGTCCSSGTGITASGTVATVGRTIGVDPNVIPLGLTVKIVFQDGTEHIYKAEDTGSAIQGNIIDLLCESHESALQFGRQTCRVYVEEINEPRN
;
A
#
# COMPACT_ATOMS: atom_id res chain seq x y z
N MET A 1 34.68 -26.08 45.51
CA MET A 1 34.15 -27.42 45.87
C MET A 1 32.83 -27.62 45.12
N ARG A 2 32.76 -28.80 44.43
CA ARG A 2 31.57 -29.46 43.82
C ARG A 2 30.82 -28.64 42.73
N LYS A 3 31.02 -28.81 41.44
CA LYS A 3 30.72 -29.92 40.51
C LYS A 3 29.29 -30.45 40.70
N SER A 4 28.38 -30.15 39.80
CA SER A 4 27.37 -31.11 39.38
C SER A 4 26.98 -30.82 37.92
N LEU A 5 27.33 -31.76 37.12
CA LEU A 5 27.02 -32.01 35.71
C LEU A 5 25.74 -32.85 35.72
N LEU A 6 24.75 -32.46 34.93
CA LEU A 6 23.68 -33.35 34.54
C LEU A 6 23.26 -33.08 33.11
N ALA A 7 23.72 -33.98 32.28
CA ALA A 7 23.25 -34.20 30.91
C ALA A 7 21.95 -35.04 30.97
N PHE A 8 20.96 -34.69 30.14
CA PHE A 8 19.89 -35.60 29.77
C PHE A 8 19.51 -35.37 28.30
N THR A 9 20.01 -36.22 27.50
CA THR A 9 19.47 -37.16 26.51
C THR A 9 18.23 -36.70 25.68
N LEU A 10 18.50 -36.54 24.46
CA LEU A 10 17.87 -36.88 23.17
C LEU A 10 16.68 -37.84 23.24
N VAL A 11 15.51 -37.46 22.78
CA VAL A 11 14.53 -38.39 22.21
C VAL A 11 13.98 -37.76 20.90
N ALA A 12 14.39 -38.34 19.78
CA ALA A 12 13.78 -38.18 18.47
C ALA A 12 12.52 -39.09 18.44
N LEU A 13 11.40 -38.49 18.00
CA LEU A 13 10.25 -39.30 17.58
C LEU A 13 9.85 -38.87 16.17
N ILE A 14 10.24 -39.69 15.22
CA ILE A 14 9.81 -39.70 13.83
C ILE A 14 8.40 -40.30 13.82
N SER A 15 7.43 -39.60 13.31
CA SER A 15 6.14 -40.22 12.95
C SER A 15 5.85 -39.90 11.50
N SER A 16 6.09 -40.90 10.66
CA SER A 16 5.66 -41.03 9.28
C SER A 16 4.13 -41.18 9.24
N ILE A 17 3.44 -40.39 8.46
CA ILE A 17 2.08 -40.73 8.04
C ILE A 17 2.03 -40.67 6.51
N SER A 18 1.64 -41.82 5.99
CA SER A 18 1.50 -42.25 4.62
C SER A 18 0.64 -41.39 3.75
N VAL A 19 1.14 -41.28 2.53
CA VAL A 19 0.43 -40.94 1.30
C VAL A 19 -0.60 -42.04 1.00
N THR A 20 -1.82 -41.69 0.75
CA THR A 20 -2.80 -42.57 0.10
C THR A 20 -3.22 -41.93 -1.20
N GLU A 21 -2.68 -42.48 -2.29
CA GLU A 21 -3.15 -42.31 -3.65
C GLU A 21 -4.57 -42.87 -3.78
N CYS A 22 -5.44 -42.11 -4.42
CA CYS A 22 -6.63 -42.64 -5.07
C CYS A 22 -6.55 -42.31 -6.55
N ILE A 23 -6.03 -43.25 -7.28
CA ILE A 23 -6.22 -43.39 -8.73
C ILE A 23 -7.63 -43.94 -8.96
N ASN A 24 -8.37 -43.34 -9.86
CA ASN A 24 -9.52 -44.00 -10.48
C ASN A 24 -9.47 -43.81 -12.01
N GLU A 25 -9.05 -44.88 -12.68
CA GLU A 25 -9.18 -45.08 -14.11
C GLU A 25 -10.63 -45.53 -14.43
N ALA A 26 -11.14 -45.05 -15.54
CA ALA A 26 -12.12 -45.74 -16.39
C ALA A 26 -12.15 -45.02 -17.76
N GLU A 27 -11.46 -45.55 -18.73
CA GLU A 27 -11.76 -46.16 -20.02
C GLU A 27 -13.23 -45.92 -20.51
N ALA A 28 -13.54 -45.59 -21.72
CA ALA A 28 -13.11 -45.88 -23.08
C ALA A 28 -14.26 -45.60 -24.06
N GLN A 29 -13.89 -45.33 -25.33
CA GLN A 29 -14.63 -45.56 -26.60
C GLN A 29 -15.81 -44.60 -26.89
N THR A 30 -15.91 -43.97 -28.06
CA THR A 30 -15.90 -44.50 -29.42
C THR A 30 -15.96 -43.36 -30.44
N SER A 31 -15.26 -43.52 -31.51
CA SER A 31 -15.22 -42.72 -32.75
C SER A 31 -16.57 -42.44 -33.39
N VAL A 32 -16.77 -41.25 -33.94
CA VAL A 32 -17.45 -41.04 -35.23
C VAL A 32 -16.84 -39.82 -35.94
N THR A 33 -16.31 -40.08 -37.11
CA THR A 33 -15.85 -39.15 -38.12
C THR A 33 -17.05 -38.40 -38.72
N GLN A 34 -17.03 -37.07 -38.69
CA GLN A 34 -17.71 -36.28 -39.72
C GLN A 34 -16.93 -35.02 -40.05
N THR A 35 -16.43 -34.98 -41.24
CA THR A 35 -15.92 -33.85 -42.00
C THR A 35 -17.05 -32.90 -42.34
N VAL A 36 -16.93 -31.66 -41.97
CA VAL A 36 -17.56 -30.53 -42.68
C VAL A 36 -16.74 -29.26 -42.43
N GLU A 37 -16.15 -28.80 -43.52
CA GLU A 37 -16.08 -27.47 -44.10
C GLU A 37 -15.73 -26.29 -43.21
N ALA A 38 -14.68 -25.62 -43.63
CA ALA A 38 -14.09 -24.40 -43.09
C ALA A 38 -15.05 -23.21 -43.22
N GLU A 39 -15.38 -22.59 -42.10
CA GLU A 39 -15.72 -21.17 -42.08
C GLU A 39 -14.83 -20.50 -41.02
N ALA A 40 -14.04 -19.54 -41.50
CA ALA A 40 -13.19 -18.69 -40.65
C ALA A 40 -14.05 -17.83 -39.71
N PRO A 41 -13.75 -17.78 -38.42
CA PRO A 41 -14.35 -16.78 -37.56
C PRO A 41 -13.79 -15.38 -37.89
N ILE A 42 -14.69 -14.51 -38.24
CA ILE A 42 -14.45 -13.06 -38.32
C ILE A 42 -13.89 -12.61 -36.96
N GLU A 43 -12.64 -12.21 -36.95
CA GLU A 43 -11.96 -11.57 -35.82
C GLU A 43 -12.73 -10.29 -35.47
N LYS A 44 -13.50 -10.38 -34.39
CA LYS A 44 -14.22 -9.27 -33.82
C LYS A 44 -13.17 -8.34 -33.25
N ALA A 45 -12.87 -7.25 -33.96
CA ALA A 45 -12.03 -6.17 -33.46
C ALA A 45 -12.57 -5.72 -32.09
N GLU A 46 -11.77 -5.91 -31.06
CA GLU A 46 -12.01 -5.33 -29.74
C GLU A 46 -11.97 -3.81 -29.90
N PRO A 47 -12.89 -3.07 -29.24
CA PRO A 47 -12.86 -1.61 -29.32
C PRO A 47 -11.55 -1.13 -28.72
N VAL A 48 -10.77 -0.42 -29.52
CA VAL A 48 -9.62 0.35 -29.08
C VAL A 48 -10.08 1.22 -27.94
N LYS A 49 -9.62 0.94 -26.72
CA LYS A 49 -9.84 1.75 -25.56
C LYS A 49 -9.19 3.09 -25.85
N GLU A 50 -10.01 4.11 -26.06
CA GLU A 50 -9.59 5.50 -26.22
C GLU A 50 -8.73 5.85 -25.01
N GLU A 51 -7.42 6.03 -25.19
CA GLU A 51 -6.53 6.48 -24.14
C GLU A 51 -6.97 7.89 -23.76
N GLU A 52 -7.54 8.02 -22.57
CA GLU A 52 -7.82 9.33 -21.98
C GLU A 52 -6.52 10.14 -21.99
N PRO A 53 -6.55 11.44 -22.32
CA PRO A 53 -5.35 12.27 -22.32
C PRO A 53 -4.69 12.18 -20.96
N VAL A 54 -3.44 11.73 -20.93
CA VAL A 54 -2.61 11.70 -19.73
C VAL A 54 -2.39 13.16 -19.35
N GLU A 55 -3.11 13.67 -18.37
CA GLU A 55 -2.84 14.98 -17.79
C GLU A 55 -1.42 14.92 -17.20
N GLU A 56 -0.49 15.64 -17.79
CA GLU A 56 0.86 15.76 -17.26
C GLU A 56 0.79 16.49 -15.92
N THR A 57 0.85 15.74 -14.84
CA THR A 57 0.93 16.27 -13.48
C THR A 57 2.29 16.91 -13.24
N PHE A 58 2.33 18.20 -13.04
CA PHE A 58 3.54 18.90 -12.64
C PHE A 58 3.71 18.82 -11.13
N TRP A 59 4.91 18.43 -10.70
CA TRP A 59 5.27 18.30 -9.29
C TRP A 59 6.23 19.39 -8.86
N MET A 60 5.82 20.23 -7.92
CA MET A 60 6.69 21.21 -7.28
C MET A 60 7.49 20.56 -6.15
N ASP A 61 8.80 20.66 -6.18
CA ASP A 61 9.70 20.15 -5.15
C ASP A 61 9.71 21.07 -3.93
N LEU A 62 9.28 20.60 -2.78
CA LEU A 62 9.32 21.31 -1.52
C LEU A 62 10.58 21.03 -0.71
N GLY A 63 11.43 20.09 -1.15
CA GLY A 63 12.65 19.71 -0.45
C GLY A 63 12.46 18.57 0.55
N SER A 64 13.26 18.60 1.63
CA SER A 64 13.29 17.54 2.63
C SER A 64 12.34 17.82 3.79
N PHE A 65 11.57 16.79 4.17
CA PHE A 65 10.66 16.79 5.30
C PHE A 65 10.99 15.65 6.26
N GLU A 66 10.70 15.85 7.54
CA GLU A 66 10.64 14.78 8.53
C GLU A 66 9.27 14.09 8.43
N ILE A 67 9.27 12.80 8.20
CA ILE A 67 8.05 12.00 8.11
C ILE A 67 7.92 11.17 9.39
N THR A 68 6.79 11.33 10.08
CA THR A 68 6.39 10.57 11.26
C THR A 68 5.14 9.76 10.95
N ALA A 69 4.62 9.01 11.92
CA ALA A 69 3.40 8.24 11.73
C ALA A 69 2.50 8.26 12.97
N TYR A 70 1.19 8.24 12.75
CA TYR A 70 0.16 8.21 13.78
C TYR A 70 -0.93 7.17 13.47
N CYS A 71 -1.80 6.88 14.43
CA CYS A 71 -3.00 6.07 14.22
C CYS A 71 -4.26 6.85 14.66
N THR A 72 -5.43 6.39 14.24
CA THR A 72 -6.72 7.01 14.63
C THR A 72 -7.15 6.72 16.08
N GLY A 73 -6.36 5.93 16.81
CA GLY A 73 -6.62 5.65 18.22
C GLY A 73 -6.43 6.87 19.12
N THR A 74 -7.05 6.85 20.30
CA THR A 74 -6.98 7.93 21.30
C THR A 74 -5.57 8.18 21.83
N CYS A 75 -4.63 7.26 21.57
CA CYS A 75 -3.20 7.44 21.91
C CYS A 75 -2.46 8.41 20.97
N CYS A 76 -2.96 8.61 19.73
CA CYS A 76 -2.29 9.42 18.73
C CYS A 76 -3.16 10.56 18.19
N SER A 77 -4.48 10.46 18.33
CA SER A 77 -5.42 11.43 17.76
C SER A 77 -6.63 11.66 18.68
N SER A 78 -7.58 12.48 18.24
CA SER A 78 -8.87 12.67 18.95
C SER A 78 -9.72 11.40 19.02
N GLY A 79 -9.38 10.35 18.27
CA GLY A 79 -10.12 9.10 18.18
C GLY A 79 -11.41 9.18 17.37
N THR A 80 -11.73 10.31 16.75
CA THR A 80 -12.96 10.47 15.95
C THR A 80 -12.86 9.83 14.57
N GLY A 81 -11.66 9.64 14.05
CA GLY A 81 -11.40 9.18 12.70
C GLY A 81 -11.79 10.19 11.61
N ILE A 82 -12.08 11.44 11.99
CA ILE A 82 -12.38 12.54 11.07
C ILE A 82 -11.19 13.49 11.06
N THR A 83 -10.74 13.85 9.86
CA THR A 83 -9.61 14.73 9.61
C THR A 83 -9.99 16.21 9.80
N ALA A 84 -8.98 17.08 9.84
CA ALA A 84 -9.18 18.53 9.88
C ALA A 84 -9.92 19.07 8.64
N SER A 85 -9.81 18.41 7.48
CA SER A 85 -10.57 18.76 6.28
C SER A 85 -12.01 18.22 6.30
N GLY A 86 -12.42 17.48 7.35
CA GLY A 86 -13.76 16.90 7.48
C GLY A 86 -13.97 15.58 6.75
N THR A 87 -12.93 14.98 6.21
CA THR A 87 -12.97 13.66 5.55
C THR A 87 -12.72 12.53 6.54
N VAL A 88 -13.08 11.31 6.16
CA VAL A 88 -12.71 10.12 6.95
C VAL A 88 -11.23 9.81 6.73
N ALA A 89 -10.47 9.74 7.82
CA ALA A 89 -9.06 9.38 7.80
C ALA A 89 -8.87 7.97 7.20
N THR A 90 -8.05 7.85 6.16
CA THR A 90 -7.84 6.61 5.42
C THR A 90 -6.36 6.30 5.31
N VAL A 91 -5.97 5.11 5.76
CA VAL A 91 -4.58 4.62 5.63
C VAL A 91 -4.15 4.54 4.17
N GLY A 92 -2.92 4.95 3.89
CA GLY A 92 -2.38 5.01 2.53
C GLY A 92 -2.84 6.22 1.71
N ARG A 93 -3.75 7.07 2.26
CA ARG A 93 -4.20 8.30 1.63
C ARG A 93 -3.96 9.54 2.49
N THR A 94 -4.40 9.49 3.74
CA THR A 94 -4.43 10.66 4.62
C THR A 94 -3.07 10.94 5.23
N ILE A 95 -2.65 12.20 5.16
CA ILE A 95 -1.51 12.73 5.89
C ILE A 95 -1.87 13.99 6.65
N GLY A 96 -1.22 14.14 7.82
CA GLY A 96 -1.21 15.37 8.59
C GLY A 96 -0.07 16.28 8.14
N VAL A 97 -0.35 17.57 7.99
CA VAL A 97 0.60 18.58 7.51
C VAL A 97 0.46 19.91 8.31
N ASP A 98 1.47 20.77 8.18
CA ASP A 98 1.31 22.18 8.54
C ASP A 98 0.61 22.92 7.39
N PRO A 99 -0.61 23.45 7.56
CA PRO A 99 -1.35 24.11 6.50
C PRO A 99 -0.72 25.42 6.03
N ASN A 100 0.24 25.97 6.76
CA ASN A 100 1.02 27.14 6.32
C ASN A 100 2.13 26.75 5.32
N VAL A 101 2.49 25.48 5.25
CA VAL A 101 3.52 24.94 4.33
C VAL A 101 2.87 24.16 3.19
N ILE A 102 1.95 23.27 3.53
CA ILE A 102 1.19 22.48 2.56
C ILE A 102 -0.31 22.70 2.83
N PRO A 103 -1.00 23.46 1.99
CA PRO A 103 -2.45 23.67 2.12
C PRO A 103 -3.22 22.35 2.12
N LEU A 104 -4.28 22.28 2.95
CA LEU A 104 -5.16 21.10 2.94
C LEU A 104 -5.84 20.93 1.59
N GLY A 105 -6.04 19.69 1.20
CA GLY A 105 -6.64 19.30 -0.07
C GLY A 105 -5.64 19.08 -1.21
N LEU A 106 -4.36 19.43 -1.06
CA LEU A 106 -3.35 19.16 -2.07
C LEU A 106 -2.96 17.68 -2.10
N THR A 107 -2.58 17.24 -3.30
CA THR A 107 -1.94 15.93 -3.51
C THR A 107 -0.44 16.08 -3.24
N VAL A 108 0.10 15.16 -2.45
CA VAL A 108 1.49 15.17 -1.99
C VAL A 108 2.16 13.86 -2.37
N LYS A 109 3.29 13.95 -3.06
CA LYS A 109 4.14 12.81 -3.37
C LYS A 109 5.33 12.80 -2.41
N ILE A 110 5.55 11.67 -1.75
CA ILE A 110 6.68 11.44 -0.84
C ILE A 110 7.58 10.39 -1.46
N VAL A 111 8.86 10.74 -1.59
CA VAL A 111 9.92 9.84 -2.08
C VAL A 111 10.75 9.40 -0.89
N PHE A 112 10.68 8.11 -0.56
CA PHE A 112 11.37 7.50 0.57
C PHE A 112 12.85 7.22 0.24
N GLN A 113 13.65 6.92 1.26
CA GLN A 113 15.09 6.70 1.11
C GLN A 113 15.44 5.46 0.27
N ASP A 114 14.54 4.49 0.21
CA ASP A 114 14.67 3.28 -0.63
C ASP A 114 14.30 3.53 -2.10
N GLY A 115 13.89 4.76 -2.45
CA GLY A 115 13.46 5.17 -3.78
C GLY A 115 11.99 4.89 -4.08
N THR A 116 11.23 4.35 -3.13
CA THR A 116 9.78 4.18 -3.32
C THR A 116 9.06 5.53 -3.29
N GLU A 117 8.03 5.66 -4.13
CA GLU A 117 7.20 6.86 -4.22
C GLU A 117 5.76 6.52 -3.83
N HIS A 118 5.18 7.36 -2.99
CA HIS A 118 3.77 7.24 -2.61
C HIS A 118 3.06 8.57 -2.73
N ILE A 119 1.80 8.50 -3.13
CA ILE A 119 0.92 9.67 -3.30
C ILE A 119 -0.10 9.68 -2.17
N TYR A 120 -0.20 10.84 -1.52
CA TYR A 120 -1.07 11.08 -0.38
C TYR A 120 -1.95 12.32 -0.60
N LYS A 121 -2.89 12.54 0.32
CA LYS A 121 -3.74 13.71 0.38
C LYS A 121 -3.51 14.45 1.70
N ALA A 122 -3.21 15.73 1.62
CA ALA A 122 -3.09 16.59 2.80
C ALA A 122 -4.50 16.87 3.36
N GLU A 123 -4.91 16.11 4.38
CA GLU A 123 -6.28 16.16 4.89
C GLU A 123 -6.35 16.47 6.39
N ASP A 124 -5.26 16.27 7.10
CA ASP A 124 -5.24 16.41 8.56
C ASP A 124 -4.19 17.40 9.03
N THR A 125 -4.33 17.82 10.28
CA THR A 125 -3.40 18.72 10.97
C THR A 125 -3.18 18.25 12.41
N GLY A 126 -2.08 18.69 13.02
CA GLY A 126 -1.81 18.43 14.43
C GLY A 126 -0.96 19.53 15.04
N SER A 127 -1.13 19.78 16.34
CA SER A 127 -0.36 20.82 17.06
C SER A 127 1.16 20.55 17.06
N ALA A 128 1.56 19.29 16.90
CA ALA A 128 2.96 18.89 16.80
C ALA A 128 3.49 18.87 15.34
N ILE A 129 2.60 19.01 14.35
CA ILE A 129 2.94 18.99 12.92
C ILE A 129 3.14 20.44 12.47
N GLN A 130 4.38 20.90 12.52
CA GLN A 130 4.72 22.28 12.18
C GLN A 130 5.92 22.35 11.25
N GLY A 131 5.88 23.26 10.28
CA GLY A 131 6.94 23.42 9.29
C GLY A 131 7.06 22.19 8.39
N ASN A 132 8.29 21.72 8.21
CA ASN A 132 8.60 20.61 7.31
C ASN A 132 8.43 19.23 8.01
N ILE A 133 7.29 19.02 8.65
CA ILE A 133 6.90 17.75 9.26
C ILE A 133 5.62 17.25 8.60
N ILE A 134 5.59 15.97 8.27
CA ILE A 134 4.40 15.26 7.78
C ILE A 134 4.16 14.05 8.68
N ASP A 135 2.90 13.78 8.99
CA ASP A 135 2.49 12.65 9.81
C ASP A 135 1.61 11.71 9.00
N LEU A 136 2.09 10.47 8.77
CA LEU A 136 1.41 9.46 7.98
C LEU A 136 0.40 8.70 8.83
N LEU A 137 -0.80 8.50 8.31
CA LEU A 137 -1.77 7.64 8.98
C LEU A 137 -1.42 6.16 8.77
N CYS A 138 -1.21 5.45 9.89
CA CYS A 138 -0.98 4.02 9.95
C CYS A 138 -2.20 3.26 10.51
N GLU A 139 -2.26 1.97 10.24
CA GLU A 139 -3.35 1.09 10.68
C GLU A 139 -3.42 0.96 12.21
N SER A 140 -2.27 0.97 12.88
CA SER A 140 -2.17 0.73 14.31
C SER A 140 -1.08 1.59 14.96
N HIS A 141 -1.16 1.73 16.28
CA HIS A 141 -0.11 2.37 17.07
C HIS A 141 1.23 1.65 16.94
N GLU A 142 1.20 0.33 16.88
CA GLU A 142 2.40 -0.48 16.71
C GLU A 142 3.08 -0.22 15.35
N SER A 143 2.29 -0.17 14.28
CA SER A 143 2.79 0.18 12.94
C SER A 143 3.40 1.58 12.91
N ALA A 144 2.78 2.54 13.60
CA ALA A 144 3.31 3.90 13.69
C ALA A 144 4.65 3.95 14.45
N LEU A 145 4.79 3.19 15.53
CA LEU A 145 6.04 3.07 16.27
C LEU A 145 7.14 2.40 15.45
N GLN A 146 6.80 1.37 14.68
CA GLN A 146 7.74 0.67 13.79
C GLN A 146 8.21 1.57 12.64
N PHE A 147 7.33 2.40 12.11
CA PHE A 147 7.66 3.36 11.06
C PHE A 147 8.74 4.34 11.53
N GLY A 148 8.65 4.83 12.76
CA GLY A 148 9.60 5.76 13.37
C GLY A 148 9.61 7.13 12.71
N ARG A 149 10.82 7.68 12.52
CA ARG A 149 11.06 8.96 11.86
C ARG A 149 11.99 8.78 10.68
N GLN A 150 11.65 9.39 9.55
CA GLN A 150 12.42 9.30 8.32
C GLN A 150 12.52 10.68 7.68
N THR A 151 13.64 10.95 7.00
CA THR A 151 13.78 12.16 6.17
C THR A 151 13.54 11.77 4.73
N CYS A 152 12.52 12.35 4.11
CA CYS A 152 12.10 12.05 2.75
C CYS A 152 12.01 13.33 1.91
N ARG A 153 12.03 13.17 0.59
CA ARG A 153 11.78 14.26 -0.35
C ARG A 153 10.29 14.37 -0.63
N VAL A 154 9.79 15.59 -0.63
CA VAL A 154 8.36 15.88 -0.74
C VAL A 154 8.08 16.78 -1.93
N TYR A 155 7.06 16.42 -2.68
CA TYR A 155 6.56 17.17 -3.82
C TYR A 155 5.06 17.39 -3.66
N VAL A 156 4.56 18.51 -4.15
CA VAL A 156 3.12 18.78 -4.26
C VAL A 156 2.71 18.90 -5.71
N GLU A 157 1.50 18.46 -6.00
CA GLU A 157 0.88 18.62 -7.30
C GLU A 157 0.59 20.09 -7.57
N GLU A 158 1.10 20.62 -8.66
CA GLU A 158 0.80 21.97 -9.11
C GLU A 158 -0.54 21.97 -9.83
N ILE A 159 -1.53 22.64 -9.25
CA ILE A 159 -2.83 22.81 -9.89
C ILE A 159 -2.66 23.87 -10.97
N ASN A 160 -2.61 23.44 -12.23
CA ASN A 160 -2.71 24.36 -13.37
C ASN A 160 -4.11 24.94 -13.43
N GLU A 161 -4.38 26.01 -12.66
CA GLU A 161 -5.55 26.81 -12.94
C GLU A 161 -5.38 27.47 -14.32
N PRO A 162 -6.34 27.30 -15.23
CA PRO A 162 -6.27 28.02 -16.51
C PRO A 162 -6.24 29.52 -16.20
N ARG A 163 -5.15 30.16 -16.58
CA ARG A 163 -5.03 31.62 -16.47
C ARG A 163 -6.10 32.26 -17.40
N ASN A 164 -7.15 32.79 -16.77
CA ASN A 164 -8.13 33.66 -17.43
C ASN A 164 -7.50 34.95 -17.97
#